data_4db0fac2b5868b13ce95e3429c22164d
#
_entry.id   4db0fac2b5868b13ce95e3429c22164d
#
_cell.length_a   1.000
_cell.length_b   1.000
_cell.length_c   1.000
_cell.angle_alpha   90.00
_cell.angle_beta   90.00
_cell.angle_gamma   90.00
#
_symmetry.space_group_name_H-M   'P 1'
#
loop_
_entity.id
_entity.type
_entity.pdbx_description
1 polymer ?
#
loop_
_entity_poly.entity_id
_entity_poly.type
_entity_poly.pdbx_seq_one_letter_code
_entity_poly.pdbx_strand_id
1 'polypeptide(L)'
;MKKTATVILSAALMLSLTACAGGQAEDVSAMATKLEYYESTISTLTDKLLEMQQSQAASKQESDKKIEELTTQIEELKKQEENKTPSTPPQSDASAQGFKYIVSGGVATITGYEGNEKKIVIPAAVDGYPVKSIADGAFEKSSFTDVIISDGIEYVGWFAFGECQNLKSITIPSSVTSIGYGALGTAESSPFIYCHADSFALSYAKSYGLSYAVI
;
A
#
# COMPACT_ATOMS: atom_id res chain seq x y z
N MET A 1 43.98 -18.75 -2.64
CA MET A 1 44.98 -18.98 -3.71
C MET A 1 44.96 -17.97 -4.88
N LYS A 2 43.91 -17.15 -5.07
CA LYS A 2 43.92 -16.08 -6.12
C LYS A 2 44.57 -14.77 -5.71
N LYS A 3 44.71 -14.49 -4.41
CA LYS A 3 45.30 -13.23 -3.90
C LYS A 3 46.83 -13.17 -4.06
N THR A 4 47.51 -14.31 -4.10
CA THR A 4 49.00 -14.36 -4.26
C THR A 4 49.49 -14.20 -5.70
N ALA A 5 48.65 -14.50 -6.68
CA ALA A 5 49.02 -14.37 -8.08
C ALA A 5 49.05 -12.92 -8.58
N THR A 6 48.20 -12.04 -8.05
CA THR A 6 48.10 -10.64 -8.45
C THR A 6 49.28 -9.81 -7.90
N VAL A 7 49.70 -10.11 -6.67
CA VAL A 7 50.87 -9.42 -6.04
C VAL A 7 52.16 -9.79 -6.73
N ILE A 8 52.32 -11.02 -7.20
CA ILE A 8 53.55 -11.46 -7.92
C ILE A 8 53.60 -10.85 -9.32
N LEU A 9 52.48 -10.60 -9.97
CA LEU A 9 52.43 -10.04 -11.31
C LEU A 9 52.76 -8.53 -11.28
N SER A 10 52.36 -7.79 -10.24
CA SER A 10 52.68 -6.36 -10.09
C SER A 10 54.13 -6.14 -9.75
N ALA A 11 54.74 -6.99 -8.91
CA ALA A 11 56.17 -6.92 -8.61
C ALA A 11 57.05 -7.23 -9.83
N ALA A 12 56.68 -8.19 -10.68
CA ALA A 12 57.40 -8.52 -11.90
C ALA A 12 57.27 -7.42 -12.95
N LEU A 13 56.16 -6.71 -13.05
CA LEU A 13 55.98 -5.57 -13.97
C LEU A 13 56.82 -4.37 -13.53
N MET A 14 56.97 -4.14 -12.22
CA MET A 14 57.79 -3.06 -11.67
C MET A 14 59.30 -3.27 -11.93
N LEU A 15 59.80 -4.51 -11.84
CA LEU A 15 61.19 -4.83 -12.14
C LEU A 15 61.54 -4.65 -13.62
N SER A 16 60.58 -4.82 -14.53
CA SER A 16 60.80 -4.63 -15.97
C SER A 16 60.81 -3.15 -16.40
N LEU A 17 60.06 -2.30 -15.69
CA LEU A 17 60.03 -0.84 -15.96
C LEU A 17 61.27 -0.11 -15.47
N THR A 18 61.89 -0.55 -14.38
CA THR A 18 63.15 0.05 -13.89
C THR A 18 64.37 -0.21 -14.79
N ALA A 19 64.28 -1.25 -15.61
CA ALA A 19 65.40 -1.60 -16.53
C ALA A 19 65.39 -0.77 -17.83
N CYS A 20 64.32 -0.07 -18.20
CA CYS A 20 64.20 0.67 -19.45
C CYS A 20 64.20 2.21 -19.31
N ALA A 21 64.15 2.77 -18.11
CA ALA A 21 64.11 4.22 -17.90
C ALA A 21 65.39 4.73 -17.29
N GLY A 22 66.32 5.07 -18.15
CA GLY A 22 67.53 5.87 -17.80
C GLY A 22 67.08 7.31 -17.49
N GLY A 23 66.80 7.60 -16.23
CA GLY A 23 66.53 8.95 -15.79
C GLY A 23 65.17 9.10 -15.04
N GLN A 24 65.25 9.39 -13.74
CA GLN A 24 64.22 9.71 -12.75
C GLN A 24 63.71 8.50 -11.93
N ALA A 25 64.58 7.96 -11.12
CA ALA A 25 64.25 6.94 -10.12
C ALA A 25 63.22 7.44 -9.05
N GLU A 26 63.10 8.75 -8.84
CA GLU A 26 62.17 9.36 -7.88
C GLU A 26 60.73 9.29 -8.33
N ASP A 27 60.44 9.45 -9.62
CA ASP A 27 59.07 9.37 -10.14
C ASP A 27 58.51 7.93 -10.13
N VAL A 28 59.35 6.94 -10.35
CA VAL A 28 58.96 5.53 -10.33
C VAL A 28 58.64 5.06 -8.91
N SER A 29 59.41 5.54 -7.93
CA SER A 29 59.17 5.25 -6.51
C SER A 29 57.83 5.83 -6.04
N ALA A 30 57.53 7.07 -6.42
CA ALA A 30 56.23 7.71 -6.07
C ALA A 30 55.02 7.02 -6.74
N MET A 31 55.19 6.53 -7.97
CA MET A 31 54.16 5.72 -8.65
C MET A 31 53.96 4.36 -7.97
N ALA A 32 55.01 3.71 -7.54
CA ALA A 32 54.94 2.44 -6.82
C ALA A 32 54.14 2.58 -5.52
N THR A 33 54.45 3.61 -4.73
CA THR A 33 53.72 3.88 -3.47
C THR A 33 52.24 4.18 -3.71
N LYS A 34 51.89 4.91 -4.76
CA LYS A 34 50.51 5.14 -5.14
C LYS A 34 49.79 3.86 -5.57
N LEU A 35 50.47 2.99 -6.29
CA LEU A 35 49.92 1.70 -6.72
C LEU A 35 49.63 0.80 -5.53
N GLU A 36 50.53 0.68 -4.57
CA GLU A 36 50.31 -0.06 -3.32
C GLU A 36 49.13 0.49 -2.52
N TYR A 37 48.99 1.83 -2.46
CA TYR A 37 47.84 2.47 -1.82
C TYR A 37 46.51 2.12 -2.52
N TYR A 38 46.47 2.16 -3.87
CA TYR A 38 45.27 1.80 -4.61
C TYR A 38 44.93 0.30 -4.48
N GLU A 39 45.92 -0.58 -4.51
CA GLU A 39 45.72 -2.02 -4.31
C GLU A 39 45.14 -2.31 -2.92
N SER A 40 45.68 -1.67 -1.87
CA SER A 40 45.13 -1.77 -0.51
C SER A 40 43.70 -1.26 -0.43
N THR A 41 43.41 -0.13 -1.08
CA THR A 41 42.08 0.46 -1.10
C THR A 41 41.09 -0.44 -1.85
N ILE A 42 41.47 -0.99 -2.99
CA ILE A 42 40.65 -1.91 -3.78
C ILE A 42 40.38 -3.18 -2.96
N SER A 43 41.38 -3.73 -2.27
CA SER A 43 41.18 -4.89 -1.38
C SER A 43 40.16 -4.59 -0.28
N THR A 44 40.29 -3.45 0.39
CA THR A 44 39.38 -3.03 1.46
C THR A 44 37.94 -2.83 0.94
N LEU A 45 37.77 -2.22 -0.22
CA LEU A 45 36.47 -2.03 -0.85
C LEU A 45 35.85 -3.35 -1.29
N THR A 46 36.66 -4.28 -1.77
CA THR A 46 36.19 -5.62 -2.17
C THR A 46 35.72 -6.42 -0.96
N ASP A 47 36.44 -6.35 0.17
CA ASP A 47 36.04 -7.01 1.41
C ASP A 47 34.73 -6.42 1.97
N LYS A 48 34.59 -5.08 1.96
CA LYS A 48 33.33 -4.41 2.36
C LYS A 48 32.15 -4.77 1.46
N LEU A 49 32.39 -4.88 0.15
CA LEU A 49 31.35 -5.29 -0.80
C LEU A 49 30.88 -6.72 -0.52
N LEU A 50 31.82 -7.61 -0.21
CA LEU A 50 31.51 -8.99 0.12
C LEU A 50 30.71 -9.09 1.43
N GLU A 51 31.09 -8.34 2.46
CA GLU A 51 30.33 -8.26 3.72
C GLU A 51 28.89 -7.72 3.49
N MET A 52 28.77 -6.69 2.67
CA MET A 52 27.45 -6.13 2.34
C MET A 52 26.57 -7.14 1.57
N GLN A 53 27.15 -7.86 0.61
CA GLN A 53 26.43 -8.92 -0.11
C GLN A 53 26.00 -10.06 0.81
N GLN A 54 26.84 -10.48 1.76
CA GLN A 54 26.50 -11.49 2.74
C GLN A 54 25.38 -11.02 3.69
N SER A 55 25.44 -9.77 4.14
CA SER A 55 24.41 -9.16 4.98
C SER A 55 23.07 -9.06 4.25
N GLN A 56 23.06 -8.67 2.98
CA GLN A 56 21.85 -8.63 2.15
C GLN A 56 21.27 -10.03 1.92
N ALA A 57 22.11 -11.03 1.69
CA ALA A 57 21.67 -12.41 1.51
C ALA A 57 21.04 -12.96 2.80
N ALA A 58 21.62 -12.69 3.96
CA ALA A 58 21.08 -13.09 5.26
C ALA A 58 19.73 -12.42 5.54
N SER A 59 19.63 -11.11 5.32
CA SER A 59 18.38 -10.36 5.48
C SER A 59 17.28 -10.86 4.55
N LYS A 60 17.62 -11.18 3.30
CA LYS A 60 16.66 -11.76 2.35
C LYS A 60 16.17 -13.12 2.82
N GLN A 61 17.06 -14.00 3.28
CA GLN A 61 16.69 -15.31 3.77
C GLN A 61 15.79 -15.26 5.01
N GLU A 62 16.01 -14.29 5.92
CA GLU A 62 15.14 -14.05 7.06
C GLU A 62 13.76 -13.56 6.64
N SER A 63 13.71 -12.63 5.66
CA SER A 63 12.46 -12.14 5.09
C SER A 63 11.66 -13.25 4.40
N ASP A 64 12.31 -14.08 3.59
CA ASP A 64 11.68 -15.21 2.89
C ASP A 64 11.09 -16.21 3.89
N LYS A 65 11.82 -16.53 4.97
CA LYS A 65 11.34 -17.39 6.05
C LYS A 65 10.12 -16.81 6.77
N LYS A 66 10.13 -15.50 7.00
CA LYS A 66 8.99 -14.80 7.63
C LYS A 66 7.75 -14.79 6.74
N ILE A 67 7.93 -14.65 5.43
CA ILE A 67 6.84 -14.72 4.44
C ILE A 67 6.24 -16.14 4.44
N GLU A 68 7.05 -17.17 4.47
CA GLU A 68 6.57 -18.57 4.51
C GLU A 68 5.78 -18.85 5.80
N GLU A 69 6.28 -18.38 6.95
CA GLU A 69 5.59 -18.51 8.24
C GLU A 69 4.23 -17.78 8.23
N LEU A 70 4.20 -16.54 7.75
CA LEU A 70 2.96 -15.75 7.64
C LEU A 70 1.98 -16.38 6.65
N THR A 71 2.45 -16.94 5.54
CA THR A 71 1.61 -17.61 4.55
C THR A 71 0.95 -18.85 5.18
N THR A 72 1.69 -19.61 5.97
CA THR A 72 1.16 -20.77 6.69
C THR A 72 0.10 -20.36 7.72
N GLN A 73 0.34 -19.28 8.47
CA GLN A 73 -0.64 -18.74 9.43
C GLN A 73 -1.92 -18.25 8.72
N ILE A 74 -1.81 -17.65 7.55
CA ILE A 74 -2.97 -17.23 6.74
C ILE A 74 -3.76 -18.45 6.28
N GLU A 75 -3.11 -19.52 5.85
CA GLU A 75 -3.80 -20.76 5.45
C GLU A 75 -4.48 -21.45 6.64
N GLU A 76 -3.87 -21.45 7.82
CA GLU A 76 -4.50 -21.99 9.04
C GLU A 76 -5.70 -21.15 9.47
N LEU A 77 -5.61 -19.82 9.41
CA LEU A 77 -6.72 -18.92 9.71
C LEU A 77 -7.88 -19.10 8.71
N LYS A 78 -7.60 -19.25 7.42
CA LYS A 78 -8.62 -19.55 6.40
C LYS A 78 -9.35 -20.87 6.67
N LYS A 79 -8.62 -21.93 7.07
CA LYS A 79 -9.23 -23.21 7.46
C LYS A 79 -10.07 -23.12 8.72
N GLN A 80 -9.73 -22.23 9.67
CA GLN A 80 -10.53 -21.97 10.86
C GLN A 80 -11.81 -21.19 10.52
N GLU A 81 -11.78 -20.29 9.53
CA GLU A 81 -12.97 -19.59 9.04
C GLU A 81 -13.90 -20.51 8.24
N GLU A 82 -13.37 -21.41 7.40
CA GLU A 82 -14.18 -22.41 6.67
C GLU A 82 -14.87 -23.42 7.59
N ASN A 83 -14.34 -23.69 8.79
CA ASN A 83 -14.92 -24.61 9.75
C ASN A 83 -15.87 -23.92 10.76
N LYS A 84 -16.02 -22.60 10.68
CA LYS A 84 -17.01 -21.84 11.42
C LYS A 84 -18.31 -21.86 10.61
N THR A 85 -19.12 -22.91 10.81
CA THR A 85 -20.51 -22.93 10.37
C THR A 85 -21.14 -21.60 10.72
N PRO A 86 -21.79 -20.92 9.76
CA PRO A 86 -22.44 -19.65 10.04
C PRO A 86 -23.52 -19.89 11.09
N SER A 87 -23.22 -19.45 12.31
CA SER A 87 -24.26 -19.31 13.31
C SER A 87 -25.24 -18.29 12.79
N THR A 88 -26.47 -18.72 12.55
CA THR A 88 -27.71 -17.98 12.31
C THR A 88 -27.50 -16.57 11.76
N PRO A 89 -27.96 -16.28 10.52
CA PRO A 89 -27.88 -14.93 9.97
C PRO A 89 -28.51 -13.96 10.98
N PRO A 90 -27.88 -12.84 11.32
CA PRO A 90 -28.57 -11.78 12.03
C PRO A 90 -29.80 -11.40 11.21
N GLN A 91 -30.91 -11.20 11.90
CA GLN A 91 -32.22 -10.86 11.32
C GLN A 91 -32.02 -9.83 10.20
N SER A 92 -32.61 -10.09 9.05
CA SER A 92 -32.68 -9.19 7.91
C SER A 92 -33.21 -7.83 8.38
N ASP A 93 -32.30 -6.87 8.55
CA ASP A 93 -32.72 -5.50 8.76
C ASP A 93 -33.47 -5.03 7.50
N ALA A 94 -34.61 -4.42 7.68
CA ALA A 94 -35.47 -3.89 6.61
C ALA A 94 -34.75 -2.85 5.71
N SER A 95 -33.51 -2.50 6.04
CA SER A 95 -32.67 -1.55 5.33
C SER A 95 -31.95 -2.14 4.11
N ALA A 96 -31.93 -3.45 3.90
CA ALA A 96 -31.31 -4.09 2.73
C ALA A 96 -32.15 -4.01 1.45
N GLN A 97 -33.42 -3.62 1.54
CA GLN A 97 -34.32 -3.55 0.39
C GLN A 97 -33.82 -2.53 -0.65
N GLY A 98 -33.59 -3.03 -1.85
CA GLY A 98 -33.16 -2.22 -3.00
C GLY A 98 -31.68 -2.09 -3.21
N PHE A 99 -30.82 -2.47 -2.27
CA PHE A 99 -29.38 -2.47 -2.48
C PHE A 99 -28.92 -3.67 -3.30
N LYS A 100 -28.09 -3.39 -4.32
CA LYS A 100 -27.34 -4.42 -5.04
C LYS A 100 -26.00 -4.63 -4.36
N TYR A 101 -25.57 -5.86 -4.25
CA TYR A 101 -24.30 -6.20 -3.61
C TYR A 101 -23.72 -7.49 -4.16
N ILE A 102 -22.44 -7.68 -3.93
CA ILE A 102 -21.71 -8.94 -4.15
C ILE A 102 -21.11 -9.38 -2.82
N VAL A 103 -21.06 -10.69 -2.59
CA VAL A 103 -20.42 -11.28 -1.40
C VAL A 103 -19.14 -11.99 -1.81
N SER A 104 -18.07 -11.69 -1.13
CA SER A 104 -16.77 -12.35 -1.30
C SER A 104 -16.06 -12.46 0.04
N GLY A 105 -15.56 -13.64 0.40
CA GLY A 105 -14.85 -13.83 1.67
C GLY A 105 -15.68 -13.52 2.93
N GLY A 106 -17.01 -13.73 2.87
CA GLY A 106 -17.89 -13.48 4.03
C GLY A 106 -18.25 -12.01 4.28
N VAL A 107 -17.86 -11.09 3.39
CA VAL A 107 -18.23 -9.68 3.47
C VAL A 107 -18.94 -9.22 2.19
N ALA A 108 -19.80 -8.21 2.33
CA ALA A 108 -20.54 -7.63 1.22
C ALA A 108 -19.89 -6.33 0.73
N THR A 109 -19.95 -6.13 -0.60
CA THR A 109 -19.65 -4.87 -1.26
C THR A 109 -20.92 -4.37 -1.95
N ILE A 110 -21.38 -3.17 -1.63
CA ILE A 110 -22.54 -2.54 -2.28
C ILE A 110 -22.13 -2.09 -3.68
N THR A 111 -22.91 -2.52 -4.68
CA THR A 111 -22.66 -2.22 -6.10
C THR A 111 -23.72 -1.31 -6.72
N GLY A 112 -24.79 -1.00 -6.01
CA GLY A 112 -25.83 -0.11 -6.50
C GLY A 112 -27.09 -0.09 -5.63
N TYR A 113 -28.10 0.61 -6.14
CA TYR A 113 -29.40 0.75 -5.50
C TYR A 113 -30.51 0.87 -6.54
N GLU A 114 -31.62 0.13 -6.36
CA GLU A 114 -32.77 0.13 -7.28
C GLU A 114 -34.01 0.89 -6.74
N GLY A 115 -33.93 1.42 -5.50
CA GLY A 115 -35.02 2.21 -4.92
C GLY A 115 -35.13 3.63 -5.48
N ASN A 116 -36.22 4.31 -5.11
CA ASN A 116 -36.49 5.70 -5.53
C ASN A 116 -36.39 6.70 -4.39
N GLU A 117 -35.94 6.27 -3.22
CA GLU A 117 -35.80 7.11 -2.04
C GLU A 117 -34.77 8.21 -2.28
N LYS A 118 -35.10 9.41 -1.79
CA LYS A 118 -34.20 10.56 -1.85
C LYS A 118 -33.18 10.55 -0.71
N LYS A 119 -33.53 9.92 0.39
CA LYS A 119 -32.66 9.76 1.56
C LYS A 119 -32.43 8.29 1.78
N ILE A 120 -31.17 7.90 1.77
CA ILE A 120 -30.79 6.50 1.96
C ILE A 120 -29.81 6.35 3.11
N VAL A 121 -29.89 5.20 3.77
CA VAL A 121 -28.90 4.73 4.72
C VAL A 121 -28.27 3.49 4.12
N ILE A 122 -27.00 3.56 3.81
CA ILE A 122 -26.25 2.38 3.34
C ILE A 122 -26.00 1.49 4.54
N PRO A 123 -26.54 0.27 4.55
CA PRO A 123 -26.57 -0.56 5.76
C PRO A 123 -25.21 -1.11 6.13
N ALA A 124 -24.98 -1.37 7.42
CA ALA A 124 -23.77 -2.03 7.91
C ALA A 124 -23.73 -3.54 7.57
N ALA A 125 -24.88 -4.13 7.21
CA ALA A 125 -24.99 -5.52 6.80
C ALA A 125 -26.12 -5.71 5.79
N VAL A 126 -25.97 -6.68 4.87
CA VAL A 126 -27.00 -7.10 3.91
C VAL A 126 -27.09 -8.63 3.92
N ASP A 127 -28.29 -9.15 4.11
CA ASP A 127 -28.57 -10.60 4.19
C ASP A 127 -27.63 -11.37 5.14
N GLY A 128 -27.25 -10.71 6.25
CA GLY A 128 -26.35 -11.27 7.26
C GLY A 128 -24.86 -11.10 6.98
N TYR A 129 -24.49 -10.55 5.84
CA TYR A 129 -23.08 -10.26 5.52
C TYR A 129 -22.73 -8.83 5.90
N PRO A 130 -21.66 -8.59 6.67
CA PRO A 130 -21.20 -7.23 6.97
C PRO A 130 -20.77 -6.51 5.70
N VAL A 131 -21.24 -5.29 5.52
CA VAL A 131 -20.85 -4.42 4.40
C VAL A 131 -19.53 -3.75 4.75
N LYS A 132 -18.50 -3.99 3.94
CA LYS A 132 -17.18 -3.42 4.12
C LYS A 132 -16.83 -2.38 3.08
N SER A 133 -17.49 -2.42 1.92
CA SER A 133 -17.10 -1.58 0.78
C SER A 133 -18.33 -1.09 0.00
N ILE A 134 -18.17 0.08 -0.59
CA ILE A 134 -19.01 0.60 -1.66
C ILE A 134 -18.16 0.54 -2.94
N ALA A 135 -18.67 -0.11 -3.98
CA ALA A 135 -17.95 -0.30 -5.23
C ALA A 135 -17.73 1.01 -5.99
N ASP A 136 -16.82 0.98 -6.94
CA ASP A 136 -16.60 2.07 -7.88
C ASP A 136 -17.89 2.34 -8.68
N GLY A 137 -18.30 3.61 -8.77
CA GLY A 137 -19.49 4.03 -9.48
C GLY A 137 -20.81 3.49 -8.93
N ALA A 138 -20.85 2.88 -7.75
CA ALA A 138 -22.03 2.19 -7.21
C ALA A 138 -23.32 3.02 -7.24
N PHE A 139 -23.22 4.32 -7.02
CA PHE A 139 -24.33 5.26 -6.99
C PHE A 139 -24.14 6.42 -7.96
N GLU A 140 -23.29 6.25 -8.97
CA GLU A 140 -23.04 7.30 -9.97
C GLU A 140 -24.38 7.74 -10.61
N LYS A 141 -24.54 9.05 -10.79
CA LYS A 141 -25.74 9.68 -11.40
C LYS A 141 -27.06 9.41 -10.64
N SER A 142 -26.97 8.97 -9.39
CA SER A 142 -28.15 8.74 -8.57
C SER A 142 -28.85 10.03 -8.19
N SER A 143 -30.16 9.93 -7.90
CA SER A 143 -31.01 11.08 -7.58
C SER A 143 -31.18 11.36 -6.09
N PHE A 144 -30.29 10.81 -5.24
CA PHE A 144 -30.32 11.03 -3.79
C PHE A 144 -30.12 12.49 -3.43
N THR A 145 -30.73 12.89 -2.31
CA THR A 145 -30.49 14.19 -1.69
C THR A 145 -29.65 14.08 -0.43
N ASP A 146 -29.78 12.98 0.30
CA ASP A 146 -29.09 12.75 1.56
C ASP A 146 -28.66 11.28 1.65
N VAL A 147 -27.43 11.04 2.03
CA VAL A 147 -26.84 9.71 2.19
C VAL A 147 -26.23 9.58 3.57
N ILE A 148 -26.49 8.49 4.25
CA ILE A 148 -25.82 8.11 5.49
C ILE A 148 -25.08 6.81 5.23
N ILE A 149 -23.79 6.78 5.43
CA ILE A 149 -22.98 5.57 5.41
C ILE A 149 -22.95 5.02 6.83
N SER A 150 -23.40 3.77 7.03
CA SER A 150 -23.36 3.13 8.34
C SER A 150 -21.95 2.81 8.79
N ASP A 151 -21.76 2.74 10.10
CA ASP A 151 -20.50 2.32 10.69
C ASP A 151 -20.12 0.89 10.28
N GLY A 152 -18.82 0.58 10.23
CA GLY A 152 -18.29 -0.70 9.78
C GLY A 152 -17.91 -0.76 8.30
N ILE A 153 -18.34 0.22 7.47
CA ILE A 153 -17.89 0.38 6.08
C ILE A 153 -16.51 1.05 6.10
N GLU A 154 -15.55 0.46 5.38
CA GLU A 154 -14.14 0.84 5.42
C GLU A 154 -13.67 1.53 4.12
N TYR A 155 -14.29 1.19 2.99
CA TYR A 155 -13.90 1.67 1.67
C TYR A 155 -15.07 2.28 0.89
N VAL A 156 -14.85 3.45 0.30
CA VAL A 156 -15.75 4.09 -0.66
C VAL A 156 -15.04 4.18 -2.00
N GLY A 157 -15.58 3.53 -3.01
CA GLY A 157 -14.98 3.37 -4.33
C GLY A 157 -14.83 4.67 -5.12
N TRP A 158 -14.11 4.62 -6.22
CA TRP A 158 -13.92 5.73 -7.14
C TRP A 158 -15.26 6.11 -7.76
N PHE A 159 -15.57 7.40 -7.80
CA PHE A 159 -16.83 7.94 -8.33
C PHE A 159 -18.09 7.30 -7.72
N ALA A 160 -18.01 6.72 -6.50
CA ALA A 160 -19.13 6.02 -5.88
C ALA A 160 -20.41 6.86 -5.85
N PHE A 161 -20.32 8.17 -5.63
CA PHE A 161 -21.41 9.16 -5.73
C PHE A 161 -21.08 10.19 -6.82
N GLY A 162 -20.37 9.80 -7.84
CA GLY A 162 -20.02 10.66 -8.97
C GLY A 162 -21.26 11.18 -9.69
N GLU A 163 -21.24 12.42 -10.13
CA GLU A 163 -22.33 13.06 -10.88
C GLU A 163 -23.72 13.01 -10.22
N CYS A 164 -23.80 12.84 -8.89
CA CYS A 164 -25.04 12.93 -8.14
C CYS A 164 -25.47 14.39 -7.96
N GLN A 165 -26.07 14.98 -8.98
CA GLN A 165 -26.41 16.42 -9.05
C GLN A 165 -27.38 16.88 -7.94
N ASN A 166 -28.16 15.97 -7.34
CA ASN A 166 -29.12 16.32 -6.29
C ASN A 166 -28.58 16.08 -4.88
N LEU A 167 -27.40 15.51 -4.73
CA LEU A 167 -26.85 15.12 -3.43
C LEU A 167 -26.41 16.37 -2.65
N LYS A 168 -27.13 16.62 -1.55
CA LYS A 168 -26.91 17.80 -0.68
C LYS A 168 -26.02 17.47 0.51
N SER A 169 -26.17 16.27 1.07
CA SER A 169 -25.44 15.90 2.26
C SER A 169 -25.06 14.41 2.24
N ILE A 170 -23.89 14.13 2.84
CA ILE A 170 -23.43 12.78 3.10
C ILE A 170 -22.80 12.69 4.48
N THR A 171 -23.21 11.69 5.26
CA THR A 171 -22.61 11.40 6.57
C THR A 171 -21.68 10.22 6.42
N ILE A 172 -20.43 10.39 6.83
CA ILE A 172 -19.36 9.39 6.70
C ILE A 172 -18.81 9.05 8.08
N PRO A 173 -18.90 7.78 8.50
CA PRO A 173 -18.44 7.36 9.82
C PRO A 173 -16.90 7.29 9.89
N SER A 174 -16.38 7.19 11.11
CA SER A 174 -14.95 7.06 11.36
C SER A 174 -14.36 5.72 10.90
N SER A 175 -15.19 4.71 10.69
CA SER A 175 -14.76 3.42 10.14
C SER A 175 -14.21 3.51 8.70
N VAL A 176 -14.61 4.54 7.93
CA VAL A 176 -14.11 4.73 6.56
C VAL A 176 -12.65 5.18 6.60
N THR A 177 -11.78 4.31 6.10
CA THR A 177 -10.33 4.52 6.05
C THR A 177 -9.80 4.86 4.67
N SER A 178 -10.63 4.71 3.63
CA SER A 178 -10.26 5.03 2.26
C SER A 178 -11.45 5.53 1.44
N ILE A 179 -11.24 6.62 0.70
CA ILE A 179 -12.21 7.22 -0.20
C ILE A 179 -11.53 7.44 -1.55
N GLY A 180 -12.10 6.84 -2.59
CA GLY A 180 -11.56 6.90 -3.94
C GLY A 180 -11.65 8.29 -4.56
N TYR A 181 -10.91 8.49 -5.65
CA TYR A 181 -10.94 9.74 -6.41
C TYR A 181 -12.36 10.02 -6.95
N GLY A 182 -12.81 11.26 -6.80
CA GLY A 182 -14.13 11.68 -7.29
C GLY A 182 -15.33 11.01 -6.59
N ALA A 183 -15.11 10.23 -5.53
CA ALA A 183 -16.14 9.48 -4.84
C ALA A 183 -17.29 10.34 -4.32
N LEU A 184 -17.01 11.56 -3.89
CA LEU A 184 -17.98 12.50 -3.33
C LEU A 184 -18.28 13.68 -4.28
N GLY A 185 -18.01 13.52 -5.57
CA GLY A 185 -18.17 14.59 -6.55
C GLY A 185 -16.94 15.51 -6.65
N THR A 186 -17.11 16.67 -7.30
CA THR A 186 -16.08 17.71 -7.45
C THR A 186 -16.40 18.90 -6.55
N ALA A 187 -15.46 19.82 -6.38
CA ALA A 187 -15.66 21.02 -5.55
C ALA A 187 -16.87 21.89 -6.00
N GLU A 188 -17.27 21.78 -7.26
CA GLU A 188 -18.41 22.55 -7.82
C GLU A 188 -19.76 21.85 -7.61
N SER A 189 -19.76 20.53 -7.37
CA SER A 189 -20.97 19.69 -7.22
C SER A 189 -20.86 18.68 -6.10
N SER A 190 -20.11 18.99 -5.04
CA SER A 190 -19.95 18.08 -3.90
C SER A 190 -21.06 18.29 -2.86
N PRO A 191 -21.50 17.21 -2.17
CA PRO A 191 -22.39 17.33 -1.04
C PRO A 191 -21.68 17.98 0.17
N PHE A 192 -22.48 18.45 1.12
CA PHE A 192 -21.98 18.82 2.44
C PHE A 192 -21.64 17.55 3.24
N ILE A 193 -20.40 17.44 3.74
CA ILE A 193 -19.89 16.25 4.39
C ILE A 193 -20.02 16.36 5.90
N TYR A 194 -20.72 15.42 6.53
CA TYR A 194 -20.74 15.25 7.98
C TYR A 194 -19.77 14.12 8.34
N CYS A 195 -18.79 14.40 9.18
CA CYS A 195 -17.75 13.43 9.54
C CYS A 195 -17.25 13.67 10.96
N HIS A 196 -16.59 12.66 11.54
CA HIS A 196 -16.01 12.77 12.87
C HIS A 196 -14.66 13.51 12.85
N ALA A 197 -14.27 14.08 13.98
CA ALA A 197 -12.93 14.58 14.21
C ALA A 197 -11.90 13.45 13.98
N ASP A 198 -10.74 13.81 13.44
CA ASP A 198 -9.62 12.89 13.15
C ASP A 198 -9.95 11.73 12.20
N SER A 199 -11.11 11.77 11.50
CA SER A 199 -11.47 10.77 10.50
C SER A 199 -10.75 10.97 9.16
N PHE A 200 -10.67 9.88 8.38
CA PHE A 200 -10.17 9.96 7.00
C PHE A 200 -11.04 10.89 6.15
N ALA A 201 -12.36 10.86 6.35
CA ALA A 201 -13.30 11.72 5.65
C ALA A 201 -13.05 13.21 5.88
N LEU A 202 -12.64 13.61 7.09
CA LEU A 202 -12.25 15.00 7.38
C LEU A 202 -10.99 15.40 6.61
N SER A 203 -10.00 14.53 6.60
CA SER A 203 -8.74 14.75 5.86
C SER A 203 -8.99 14.84 4.35
N TYR A 204 -9.85 13.97 3.83
CA TYR A 204 -10.30 13.99 2.44
C TYR A 204 -11.00 15.31 2.10
N ALA A 205 -12.01 15.72 2.88
CA ALA A 205 -12.75 16.95 2.66
C ALA A 205 -11.82 18.18 2.61
N LYS A 206 -10.87 18.27 3.54
CA LYS A 206 -9.86 19.35 3.58
C LYS A 206 -8.97 19.33 2.33
N SER A 207 -8.49 18.15 1.92
CA SER A 207 -7.57 18.02 0.79
C SER A 207 -8.20 18.40 -0.55
N TYR A 208 -9.51 18.17 -0.69
CA TYR A 208 -10.26 18.50 -1.92
C TYR A 208 -11.07 19.79 -1.82
N GLY A 209 -10.95 20.56 -0.73
CA GLY A 209 -11.66 21.84 -0.55
C GLY A 209 -13.18 21.69 -0.45
N LEU A 210 -13.68 20.54 0.05
CA LEU A 210 -15.11 20.25 0.16
C LEU A 210 -15.69 20.85 1.43
N SER A 211 -16.99 21.22 1.41
CA SER A 211 -17.70 21.72 2.58
C SER A 211 -17.97 20.60 3.58
N TYR A 212 -17.68 20.83 4.86
CA TYR A 212 -17.86 19.82 5.89
C TYR A 212 -18.28 20.39 7.25
N ALA A 213 -18.83 19.54 8.11
CA ALA A 213 -19.00 19.76 9.55
C ALA A 213 -18.52 18.53 10.33
N VAL A 214 -17.95 18.79 11.51
CA VAL A 214 -17.55 17.74 12.45
C VAL A 214 -18.74 17.48 13.39
N ILE A 215 -19.09 16.20 13.55
CA ILE A 215 -20.19 15.69 14.40
C ILE A 215 -19.64 14.78 15.49
#